data_8230eeb3eca29242d438879e3433f48b
#
_entry.id   8230eeb3eca29242d438879e3433f48b
#
_cell.length_a   1.000
_cell.length_b   1.000
_cell.length_c   1.000
_cell.angle_alpha   90.00
_cell.angle_beta   90.00
_cell.angle_gamma   90.00
#
_symmetry.space_group_name_H-M   'P 1'
#
loop_
_entity.id
_entity.type
_entity.pdbx_description
1 polymer ?
#
loop_
_entity_poly.entity_id
_entity_poly.type
_entity_poly.pdbx_seq_one_letter_code
_entity_poly.pdbx_strand_id
1 'polypeptide(L)'
;MRNLSSRPPGGAFPHPGVPPAADGPASITVSFTGTRACRAPLTWGQNGIWLKFQRDPDCDLNGSYVLTVQGEGISVAAAADAISRIVARHEALRTRLQRSEDRVWQIVDKSGVLRIAITEAREATLMTSVVTVARRQREAKFNLCEEFHMRTGFVTTGENVRFIILTFSHIAADGAAAQILISELQLALSGQEMPVEAVMQPSDLAWMQERTPEFRVQTERSARYWSAQYRRIPPTMFPLVGLAENPRRQQAVLISPALEMATEIIAGDARVTTSAVLLAATCTMAGVWTGNQVSAMNALALNRVQPGHGGLVSNLIQLGLVVLDLRHELSFREIARQAWMSALDAYRYAYYDQSVINRVIEKASHERGEDVNPFCCFNDLRGLGRPSHNSHAASGPAKARNEQAVRESLARTSLTWESGNVPWSRCRFCMQVVDHGPASALVLIADTCYLPRASMEGFLFGVEELLVQAAFHDVQIADIQLPSLPAKGQRQYNTILKNPADQ
;
A
#
# COMPACT_ATOMS: atom_id res chain seq x y z
N MET A 1 13.64 6.03 57.29
CA MET A 1 14.98 6.64 57.37
C MET A 1 15.90 5.89 56.43
N ARG A 2 16.19 6.41 55.27
CA ARG A 2 17.45 6.30 54.52
C ARG A 2 17.34 7.23 53.29
N ASN A 3 18.24 8.15 53.22
CA ASN A 3 18.37 9.26 52.27
C ASN A 3 18.46 8.81 50.82
N LEU A 4 17.71 9.47 49.93
CA LEU A 4 17.96 9.52 48.49
C LEU A 4 18.51 10.91 48.16
N SER A 5 19.79 10.95 47.84
CA SER A 5 20.52 12.13 47.40
C SER A 5 20.15 12.50 45.96
N SER A 6 19.84 13.78 45.79
CA SER A 6 19.66 14.52 44.52
C SER A 6 20.89 14.43 43.61
N ARG A 7 20.69 14.16 42.32
CA ARG A 7 21.64 14.43 41.23
C ARG A 7 21.18 15.59 40.39
N PRO A 8 22.08 16.50 39.94
CA PRO A 8 21.73 17.67 39.15
C PRO A 8 21.54 17.33 37.68
N PRO A 9 20.76 18.13 36.89
CA PRO A 9 20.60 17.95 35.46
C PRO A 9 21.72 18.69 34.71
N GLY A 10 22.34 18.04 33.76
CA GLY A 10 23.27 18.71 32.84
C GLY A 10 24.51 17.88 32.53
N GLY A 11 24.42 17.00 31.60
CA GLY A 11 25.58 16.34 30.99
C GLY A 11 25.23 15.97 29.55
N ALA A 12 25.87 16.65 28.59
CA ALA A 12 25.83 16.27 27.17
C ALA A 12 26.37 14.83 27.07
N PHE A 13 25.53 13.95 26.52
CA PHE A 13 25.96 12.60 26.21
C PHE A 13 26.90 12.63 25.02
N PRO A 14 28.04 11.97 25.07
CA PRO A 14 28.90 11.80 23.91
C PRO A 14 28.21 10.88 22.91
N HIS A 15 28.29 11.24 21.62
CA HIS A 15 27.86 10.40 20.51
C HIS A 15 28.50 9.02 20.62
N PRO A 16 27.76 7.90 20.67
CA PRO A 16 28.35 6.60 20.56
C PRO A 16 28.91 6.45 19.14
N GLY A 17 30.23 6.34 19.05
CA GLY A 17 30.92 6.00 17.82
C GLY A 17 30.41 4.66 17.30
N VAL A 18 29.99 4.62 16.06
CA VAL A 18 29.62 3.39 15.34
C VAL A 18 30.86 2.47 15.34
N PRO A 19 30.80 1.25 15.89
CA PRO A 19 31.93 0.33 15.81
C PRO A 19 32.22 -0.02 14.34
N PRO A 20 33.46 -0.15 13.91
CA PRO A 20 33.80 -0.57 12.57
C PRO A 20 33.34 -2.02 12.37
N ALA A 21 32.36 -2.23 11.49
CA ALA A 21 31.99 -3.57 11.04
C ALA A 21 33.09 -4.07 10.12
N ALA A 22 33.77 -5.11 10.52
CA ALA A 22 34.63 -5.91 9.63
C ALA A 22 33.75 -6.51 8.51
N ASP A 23 34.22 -6.40 7.27
CA ASP A 23 33.68 -7.04 6.04
C ASP A 23 32.26 -6.66 5.58
N GLY A 24 31.88 -5.39 5.71
CA GLY A 24 30.68 -4.83 5.05
C GLY A 24 30.99 -4.27 3.66
N PRO A 25 29.97 -4.08 2.79
CA PRO A 25 30.17 -3.43 1.48
C PRO A 25 30.82 -2.07 1.67
N ALA A 26 31.65 -1.65 0.68
CA ALA A 26 32.23 -0.32 0.67
C ALA A 26 31.15 0.73 0.91
N SER A 27 31.45 1.79 1.64
CA SER A 27 30.46 2.83 1.95
C SER A 27 31.11 4.19 2.04
N ILE A 28 30.35 5.21 1.70
CA ILE A 28 30.70 6.61 1.90
C ILE A 28 29.78 7.25 2.93
N THR A 29 30.23 8.35 3.49
CA THR A 29 29.43 9.21 4.38
C THR A 29 29.14 10.53 3.68
N VAL A 30 27.90 11.01 3.81
CA VAL A 30 27.40 12.24 3.20
C VAL A 30 26.77 13.09 4.27
N SER A 31 27.28 14.32 4.45
CA SER A 31 26.69 15.26 5.39
C SER A 31 25.51 15.99 4.74
N PHE A 32 24.52 16.32 5.55
CA PHE A 32 23.41 17.19 5.14
C PHE A 32 23.16 18.28 6.18
N THR A 33 22.56 19.40 5.74
CA THR A 33 22.07 20.47 6.60
C THR A 33 20.73 20.98 6.09
N GLY A 34 19.67 20.68 6.82
CA GLY A 34 18.32 21.16 6.56
C GLY A 34 18.04 22.52 7.21
N THR A 35 16.83 23.01 7.04
CA THR A 35 16.43 24.36 7.47
C THR A 35 16.29 24.49 8.98
N ARG A 36 15.74 23.47 9.67
CA ARG A 36 15.46 23.51 11.11
C ARG A 36 15.62 22.16 11.80
N ALA A 37 15.76 22.22 13.12
CA ALA A 37 15.50 21.08 14.03
C ALA A 37 14.19 21.34 14.76
N CYS A 38 13.40 20.32 14.98
CA CYS A 38 12.17 20.43 15.75
C CYS A 38 11.72 19.09 16.36
N ARG A 39 10.79 19.20 17.32
CA ARG A 39 10.07 18.07 17.91
C ARG A 39 8.58 18.25 17.63
N ALA A 40 7.92 17.22 17.12
CA ALA A 40 6.49 17.27 16.82
C ALA A 40 5.83 15.91 17.14
N PRO A 41 4.49 15.86 17.33
CA PRO A 41 3.77 14.59 17.38
C PRO A 41 3.85 13.86 16.03
N LEU A 42 3.43 12.60 15.98
CA LEU A 42 3.27 11.90 14.70
C LEU A 42 2.07 12.46 13.94
N THR A 43 2.15 12.52 12.62
CA THR A 43 0.95 12.72 11.79
C THR A 43 0.00 11.53 11.96
N TRP A 44 -1.26 11.69 11.61
CA TRP A 44 -2.24 10.59 11.68
C TRP A 44 -1.80 9.36 10.87
N GLY A 45 -1.25 9.57 9.67
CA GLY A 45 -0.72 8.48 8.85
C GLY A 45 0.49 7.79 9.49
N GLN A 46 1.44 8.57 10.02
CA GLN A 46 2.58 8.03 10.76
C GLN A 46 2.14 7.25 12.01
N ASN A 47 1.18 7.80 12.76
CA ASN A 47 0.64 7.13 13.94
C ASN A 47 -0.05 5.80 13.59
N GLY A 48 -0.74 5.73 12.47
CA GLY A 48 -1.32 4.49 11.95
C GLY A 48 -0.26 3.40 11.71
N ILE A 49 0.87 3.75 11.09
CA ILE A 49 1.99 2.83 10.87
C ILE A 49 2.68 2.46 12.20
N TRP A 50 2.90 3.45 13.06
CA TRP A 50 3.47 3.19 14.39
C TRP A 50 2.65 2.18 15.20
N LEU A 51 1.34 2.36 15.30
CA LEU A 51 0.44 1.45 16.00
C LEU A 51 0.43 0.06 15.36
N LYS A 52 0.59 -0.02 14.03
CA LYS A 52 0.73 -1.30 13.33
C LYS A 52 2.01 -2.03 13.74
N PHE A 53 3.15 -1.35 13.79
CA PHE A 53 4.42 -1.93 14.26
C PHE A 53 4.38 -2.36 15.73
N GLN A 54 3.59 -1.68 16.58
CA GLN A 54 3.41 -2.11 17.97
C GLN A 54 2.57 -3.38 18.09
N ARG A 55 1.55 -3.53 17.24
CA ARG A 55 0.66 -4.71 17.24
C ARG A 55 1.31 -5.94 16.58
N ASP A 56 2.18 -5.72 15.64
CA ASP A 56 2.87 -6.74 14.86
C ASP A 56 4.35 -6.37 14.72
N PRO A 57 5.18 -6.74 15.71
CA PRO A 57 6.60 -6.40 15.72
C PRO A 57 7.40 -7.02 14.56
N ASP A 58 6.90 -8.09 13.95
CA ASP A 58 7.52 -8.75 12.80
C ASP A 58 7.08 -8.15 11.46
N CYS A 59 6.17 -7.16 11.49
CA CYS A 59 5.74 -6.45 10.31
C CYS A 59 6.80 -5.46 9.86
N ASP A 60 7.42 -5.71 8.72
CA ASP A 60 8.26 -4.76 8.02
C ASP A 60 7.52 -4.17 6.83
N LEU A 61 7.29 -2.86 6.89
CA LEU A 61 6.70 -2.09 5.79
C LEU A 61 7.79 -1.18 5.21
N ASN A 62 8.74 -1.80 4.51
CA ASN A 62 9.80 -1.07 3.83
C ASN A 62 9.54 -1.06 2.32
N GLY A 63 9.49 0.12 1.73
CA GLY A 63 9.47 0.30 0.27
C GLY A 63 10.88 0.47 -0.25
N SER A 64 11.27 -0.30 -1.28
CA SER A 64 12.55 -0.15 -1.95
C SER A 64 12.33 0.20 -3.42
N TYR A 65 12.96 1.25 -3.86
CA TYR A 65 12.82 1.84 -5.21
C TYR A 65 14.17 1.91 -5.89
N VAL A 66 14.19 1.53 -7.15
CA VAL A 66 15.42 1.52 -7.97
C VAL A 66 15.32 2.63 -9.00
N LEU A 67 16.27 3.55 -8.97
CA LEU A 67 16.42 4.59 -9.96
C LEU A 67 17.60 4.26 -10.89
N THR A 68 17.33 4.16 -12.18
CA THR A 68 18.35 4.03 -13.21
C THR A 68 18.94 5.40 -13.53
N VAL A 69 20.25 5.52 -13.45
CA VAL A 69 20.97 6.71 -13.89
C VAL A 69 21.21 6.59 -15.39
N GLN A 70 20.82 7.60 -16.16
CA GLN A 70 20.90 7.58 -17.62
C GLN A 70 22.35 7.70 -18.12
N GLY A 71 22.58 7.21 -19.33
CA GLY A 71 23.90 7.26 -19.99
C GLY A 71 24.93 6.31 -19.36
N GLU A 72 26.18 6.75 -19.30
CA GLU A 72 27.28 5.96 -18.69
C GLU A 72 27.28 6.04 -17.14
N GLY A 73 26.31 6.73 -16.55
CA GLY A 73 26.23 6.97 -15.11
C GLY A 73 26.83 8.31 -14.71
N ILE A 74 26.88 8.55 -13.41
CA ILE A 74 27.44 9.77 -12.81
C ILE A 74 28.45 9.40 -11.74
N SER A 75 29.33 10.35 -11.39
CA SER A 75 30.31 10.12 -10.32
C SER A 75 29.60 9.89 -8.97
N VAL A 76 30.24 9.10 -8.10
CA VAL A 76 29.75 8.86 -6.74
C VAL A 76 29.55 10.16 -5.97
N ALA A 77 30.43 11.15 -6.18
CA ALA A 77 30.30 12.46 -5.52
C ALA A 77 29.06 13.23 -5.97
N ALA A 78 28.73 13.24 -7.27
CA ALA A 78 27.53 13.89 -7.79
C ALA A 78 26.24 13.21 -7.29
N ALA A 79 26.20 11.88 -7.26
CA ALA A 79 25.08 11.12 -6.70
C ALA A 79 24.89 11.41 -5.20
N ALA A 80 25.99 11.47 -4.46
CA ALA A 80 25.99 11.77 -3.03
C ALA A 80 25.49 13.18 -2.73
N ASP A 81 25.90 14.19 -3.52
CA ASP A 81 25.41 15.57 -3.40
C ASP A 81 23.89 15.63 -3.66
N ALA A 82 23.41 14.97 -4.70
CA ALA A 82 21.97 14.92 -4.99
C ALA A 82 21.17 14.30 -3.82
N ILE A 83 21.64 13.22 -3.21
CA ILE A 83 21.03 12.63 -2.01
C ILE A 83 21.06 13.61 -0.83
N SER A 84 22.19 14.29 -0.60
CA SER A 84 22.30 15.28 0.48
C SER A 84 21.24 16.39 0.35
N ARG A 85 21.04 16.93 -0.86
CA ARG A 85 20.03 17.97 -1.13
C ARG A 85 18.61 17.50 -0.85
N ILE A 86 18.26 16.27 -1.27
CA ILE A 86 16.93 15.68 -0.99
C ILE A 86 16.71 15.53 0.51
N VAL A 87 17.69 15.02 1.26
CA VAL A 87 17.57 14.84 2.72
C VAL A 87 17.50 16.18 3.44
N ALA A 88 18.27 17.16 3.01
CA ALA A 88 18.22 18.52 3.57
C ALA A 88 16.82 19.14 3.42
N ARG A 89 16.15 18.90 2.26
CA ARG A 89 14.83 19.45 1.91
C ARG A 89 13.70 18.81 2.71
N HIS A 90 13.70 17.50 2.91
CA HIS A 90 12.57 16.75 3.46
C HIS A 90 12.83 16.28 4.89
N GLU A 91 12.07 16.80 5.84
CA GLU A 91 12.19 16.44 7.26
C GLU A 91 11.99 14.95 7.52
N ALA A 92 11.09 14.29 6.80
CA ALA A 92 10.83 12.86 6.94
C ALA A 92 12.08 11.99 6.83
N LEU A 93 13.08 12.41 6.02
CA LEU A 93 14.30 11.65 5.75
C LEU A 93 15.40 11.85 6.79
N ARG A 94 15.25 12.84 7.67
CA ARG A 94 16.18 13.17 8.76
C ARG A 94 15.47 13.20 10.11
N THR A 95 14.44 12.37 10.23
CA THR A 95 13.62 12.21 11.43
C THR A 95 13.94 10.87 12.10
N ARG A 96 13.98 10.88 13.43
CA ARG A 96 13.99 9.69 14.30
C ARG A 96 12.81 9.78 15.25
N LEU A 97 12.39 8.63 15.81
CA LEU A 97 11.33 8.60 16.80
C LEU A 97 11.90 8.61 18.22
N GLN A 98 11.18 9.28 19.10
CA GLN A 98 11.47 9.26 20.54
C GLN A 98 10.21 8.85 21.29
N ARG A 99 10.30 7.78 22.07
CA ARG A 99 9.23 7.39 22.99
C ARG A 99 9.30 8.23 24.27
N SER A 100 8.13 8.66 24.73
CA SER A 100 7.93 9.15 26.10
C SER A 100 6.80 8.35 26.76
N GLU A 101 6.52 8.60 28.04
CA GLU A 101 5.52 7.84 28.79
C GLU A 101 4.12 7.88 28.16
N ASP A 102 3.73 9.02 27.61
CA ASP A 102 2.38 9.29 27.09
C ASP A 102 2.24 9.17 25.57
N ARG A 103 3.35 9.36 24.82
CA ARG A 103 3.31 9.38 23.35
C ARG A 103 4.67 9.16 22.69
N VAL A 104 4.61 9.08 21.35
CA VAL A 104 5.78 9.06 20.49
C VAL A 104 5.92 10.39 19.77
N TRP A 105 7.15 10.85 19.68
CA TRP A 105 7.51 12.11 19.04
C TRP A 105 8.39 11.85 17.83
N GLN A 106 8.20 12.63 16.78
CA GLN A 106 9.20 12.76 15.73
C GLN A 106 10.23 13.84 16.13
N ILE A 107 11.49 13.48 16.05
CA ILE A 107 12.64 14.34 16.30
C ILE A 107 13.31 14.59 14.97
N VAL A 108 13.23 15.82 14.50
CA VAL A 108 13.81 16.25 13.23
C VAL A 108 15.18 16.83 13.50
N ASP A 109 16.24 16.21 12.97
CA ASP A 109 17.59 16.73 13.08
C ASP A 109 17.85 17.82 12.01
N LYS A 110 18.50 18.93 12.39
CA LYS A 110 18.89 19.98 11.44
C LYS A 110 20.03 19.52 10.54
N SER A 111 20.99 18.80 11.08
CA SER A 111 22.16 18.32 10.37
C SER A 111 22.51 16.90 10.80
N GLY A 112 23.21 16.19 9.96
CA GLY A 112 23.63 14.81 10.26
C GLY A 112 24.46 14.25 9.13
N VAL A 113 24.73 12.96 9.25
CA VAL A 113 25.51 12.18 8.29
C VAL A 113 24.72 10.94 7.88
N LEU A 114 24.66 10.70 6.59
CA LEU A 114 24.12 9.48 5.99
C LEU A 114 25.24 8.55 5.58
N ARG A 115 25.06 7.27 5.80
CA ARG A 115 25.92 6.24 5.23
C ARG A 115 25.27 5.67 3.98
N ILE A 116 25.99 5.70 2.85
CA ILE A 116 25.56 5.16 1.56
C ILE A 116 26.41 3.94 1.25
N ALA A 117 25.77 2.78 1.10
CA ALA A 117 26.45 1.55 0.71
C ALA A 117 26.80 1.60 -0.79
N ILE A 118 28.04 1.21 -1.15
CA ILE A 118 28.47 1.09 -2.53
C ILE A 118 28.66 -0.38 -2.86
N THR A 119 28.09 -0.80 -3.98
CA THR A 119 28.27 -2.15 -4.53
C THR A 119 28.82 -2.02 -5.94
N GLU A 120 30.08 -2.37 -6.12
CA GLU A 120 30.68 -2.45 -7.46
C GLU A 120 30.15 -3.71 -8.15
N ALA A 121 29.77 -3.58 -9.42
CA ALA A 121 29.27 -4.66 -10.26
C ALA A 121 29.88 -4.61 -11.65
N ARG A 122 30.04 -5.78 -12.28
CA ARG A 122 30.35 -5.89 -13.69
C ARG A 122 29.05 -5.81 -14.50
N GLU A 123 29.11 -5.39 -15.77
CA GLU A 123 27.92 -5.32 -16.63
C GLU A 123 27.10 -6.62 -16.62
N ALA A 124 27.73 -7.77 -16.68
CA ALA A 124 27.07 -9.09 -16.66
C ALA A 124 26.32 -9.40 -15.36
N THR A 125 26.68 -8.77 -14.24
CA THR A 125 26.07 -9.01 -12.92
C THR A 125 25.30 -7.79 -12.39
N LEU A 126 25.21 -6.73 -13.16
CA LEU A 126 24.69 -5.44 -12.74
C LEU A 126 23.26 -5.55 -12.19
N MET A 127 22.34 -6.12 -12.95
CA MET A 127 20.94 -6.28 -12.51
C MET A 127 20.80 -7.23 -11.33
N THR A 128 21.58 -8.30 -11.26
CA THR A 128 21.60 -9.21 -10.11
C THR A 128 22.03 -8.48 -8.83
N SER A 129 23.04 -7.62 -8.94
CA SER A 129 23.51 -6.79 -7.82
C SER A 129 22.44 -5.79 -7.38
N VAL A 130 21.76 -5.13 -8.32
CA VAL A 130 20.65 -4.21 -8.04
C VAL A 130 19.55 -4.92 -7.24
N VAL A 131 19.06 -6.06 -7.73
CA VAL A 131 18.00 -6.84 -7.06
C VAL A 131 18.45 -7.30 -5.67
N THR A 132 19.71 -7.73 -5.54
CA THR A 132 20.26 -8.20 -4.26
C THR A 132 20.35 -7.07 -3.24
N VAL A 133 20.84 -5.89 -3.63
CA VAL A 133 20.95 -4.73 -2.73
C VAL A 133 19.54 -4.25 -2.33
N ALA A 134 18.63 -4.11 -3.29
CA ALA A 134 17.25 -3.67 -3.03
C ALA A 134 16.54 -4.62 -2.07
N ARG A 135 16.66 -5.94 -2.30
CA ARG A 135 16.09 -6.96 -1.43
C ARG A 135 16.67 -6.88 -0.02
N ARG A 136 18.01 -6.86 0.11
CA ARG A 136 18.67 -6.79 1.43
C ARG A 136 18.27 -5.55 2.22
N GLN A 137 18.19 -4.37 1.59
CA GLN A 137 17.76 -3.15 2.26
C GLN A 137 16.30 -3.18 2.67
N ARG A 138 15.42 -3.75 1.84
CA ARG A 138 13.99 -3.90 2.11
C ARG A 138 13.72 -4.86 3.27
N GLU A 139 14.45 -5.98 3.33
CA GLU A 139 14.28 -7.02 4.36
C GLU A 139 14.88 -6.61 5.71
N ALA A 140 15.80 -5.66 5.72
CA ALA A 140 16.42 -5.19 6.95
C ALA A 140 15.49 -4.27 7.74
N LYS A 141 15.17 -4.62 8.97
CA LYS A 141 14.32 -3.85 9.87
C LYS A 141 14.94 -2.51 10.24
N PHE A 142 14.13 -1.45 10.28
CA PHE A 142 14.58 -0.13 10.76
C PHE A 142 14.49 -0.05 12.28
N ASN A 143 15.56 0.44 12.92
CA ASN A 143 15.48 0.95 14.29
C ASN A 143 15.01 2.41 14.27
N LEU A 144 13.70 2.59 14.34
CA LEU A 144 13.06 3.90 14.15
C LEU A 144 13.51 4.96 15.21
N CYS A 145 14.08 4.55 16.33
CA CYS A 145 14.54 5.48 17.36
C CYS A 145 16.02 5.91 17.17
N GLU A 146 16.82 5.12 16.47
CA GLU A 146 18.26 5.33 16.39
C GLU A 146 18.75 5.74 14.99
N GLU A 147 18.07 5.30 13.92
CA GLU A 147 18.46 5.61 12.57
C GLU A 147 17.43 6.49 11.84
N PHE A 148 17.87 7.21 10.82
CA PHE A 148 16.95 7.88 9.89
C PHE A 148 16.18 6.85 9.08
N HIS A 149 14.94 7.18 8.72
CA HIS A 149 14.02 6.22 8.13
C HIS A 149 14.21 6.02 6.62
N MET A 150 15.45 6.25 6.16
CA MET A 150 15.89 6.05 4.79
C MET A 150 17.24 5.35 4.76
N ARG A 151 17.40 4.40 3.85
CA ARG A 151 18.69 3.81 3.46
C ARG A 151 18.93 4.01 1.97
N THR A 152 20.18 4.25 1.61
CA THR A 152 20.57 4.45 0.21
C THR A 152 21.69 3.49 -0.15
N GLY A 153 21.62 2.94 -1.36
CA GLY A 153 22.68 2.13 -1.95
C GLY A 153 22.99 2.58 -3.37
N PHE A 154 24.26 2.62 -3.72
CA PHE A 154 24.72 2.82 -5.07
C PHE A 154 25.22 1.52 -5.66
N VAL A 155 24.82 1.21 -6.88
CA VAL A 155 25.44 0.15 -7.69
C VAL A 155 26.24 0.83 -8.79
N THR A 156 27.56 0.57 -8.78
CA THR A 156 28.53 1.23 -9.65
C THR A 156 29.11 0.25 -10.67
N THR A 157 29.55 0.80 -11.82
CA THR A 157 30.44 0.13 -12.75
C THR A 157 31.68 1.01 -12.84
N GLY A 158 32.81 0.56 -12.30
CA GLY A 158 33.98 1.41 -12.09
C GLY A 158 33.60 2.59 -11.14
N GLU A 159 33.97 3.81 -11.55
CA GLU A 159 33.72 5.02 -10.74
C GLU A 159 32.30 5.59 -10.90
N ASN A 160 31.49 5.04 -11.83
CA ASN A 160 30.18 5.60 -12.15
C ASN A 160 29.05 4.86 -11.47
N VAL A 161 28.13 5.62 -10.85
CA VAL A 161 26.86 5.12 -10.31
C VAL A 161 25.90 4.88 -11.46
N ARG A 162 25.46 3.62 -11.62
CA ARG A 162 24.51 3.19 -12.65
C ARG A 162 23.08 3.08 -12.09
N PHE A 163 22.98 2.72 -10.82
CA PHE A 163 21.70 2.63 -10.12
C PHE A 163 21.79 3.21 -8.72
N ILE A 164 20.73 3.88 -8.33
CA ILE A 164 20.51 4.36 -6.95
C ILE A 164 19.33 3.59 -6.37
N ILE A 165 19.53 2.92 -5.25
CA ILE A 165 18.50 2.22 -4.51
C ILE A 165 18.11 3.10 -3.31
N LEU A 166 16.83 3.46 -3.23
CA LEU A 166 16.26 4.18 -2.10
C LEU A 166 15.32 3.25 -1.35
N THR A 167 15.55 3.07 -0.07
CA THR A 167 14.69 2.26 0.78
C THR A 167 14.18 3.11 1.94
N PHE A 168 12.85 3.16 2.10
CA PHE A 168 12.18 3.93 3.14
C PHE A 168 11.38 3.02 4.05
N SER A 169 11.41 3.29 5.35
CA SER A 169 10.37 2.80 6.24
C SER A 169 9.04 3.50 5.90
N HIS A 170 7.95 2.76 5.90
CA HIS A 170 6.63 3.31 5.55
C HIS A 170 6.16 4.45 6.47
N ILE A 171 6.78 4.62 7.63
CA ILE A 171 6.51 5.75 8.52
C ILE A 171 7.03 7.07 7.95
N ALA A 172 8.11 7.02 7.16
CA ALA A 172 8.69 8.21 6.51
C ALA A 172 8.04 8.55 5.19
N ALA A 173 7.70 7.53 4.38
CA ALA A 173 7.20 7.75 3.04
C ALA A 173 6.22 6.65 2.62
N ASP A 174 5.08 7.05 2.07
CA ASP A 174 4.20 6.18 1.29
C ASP A 174 4.65 6.12 -0.19
N GLY A 175 3.95 5.33 -1.01
CA GLY A 175 4.29 5.20 -2.42
C GLY A 175 4.27 6.51 -3.20
N ALA A 176 3.34 7.43 -2.90
CA ALA A 176 3.27 8.74 -3.54
C ALA A 176 4.42 9.66 -3.08
N ALA A 177 4.75 9.64 -1.78
CA ALA A 177 5.94 10.35 -1.26
C ALA A 177 7.24 9.84 -1.91
N ALA A 178 7.36 8.52 -2.10
CA ALA A 178 8.51 7.94 -2.78
C ALA A 178 8.63 8.45 -4.23
N GLN A 179 7.51 8.60 -4.96
CA GLN A 179 7.53 9.16 -6.31
C GLN A 179 7.96 10.63 -6.35
N ILE A 180 7.53 11.45 -5.35
CA ILE A 180 8.01 12.82 -5.20
C ILE A 180 9.54 12.83 -5.04
N LEU A 181 10.05 12.00 -4.13
CA LEU A 181 11.49 11.90 -3.88
C LEU A 181 12.28 11.43 -5.10
N ILE A 182 11.77 10.46 -5.85
CA ILE A 182 12.38 9.96 -7.09
C ILE A 182 12.42 11.07 -8.14
N SER A 183 11.31 11.78 -8.33
CA SER A 183 11.22 12.86 -9.31
C SER A 183 12.16 14.01 -8.97
N GLU A 184 12.22 14.45 -7.72
CA GLU A 184 13.16 15.48 -7.27
C GLU A 184 14.61 15.03 -7.36
N LEU A 185 14.90 13.76 -7.06
CA LEU A 185 16.23 13.19 -7.23
C LEU A 185 16.66 13.18 -8.71
N GLN A 186 15.77 12.83 -9.64
CA GLN A 186 16.02 12.89 -11.08
C GLN A 186 16.37 14.31 -11.55
N LEU A 187 15.63 15.34 -11.06
CA LEU A 187 15.96 16.74 -11.34
C LEU A 187 17.35 17.09 -10.80
N ALA A 188 17.64 16.72 -9.55
CA ALA A 188 18.93 16.97 -8.93
C ALA A 188 20.11 16.32 -9.69
N LEU A 189 19.91 15.09 -10.18
CA LEU A 189 20.91 14.34 -10.95
C LEU A 189 21.14 14.90 -12.36
N SER A 190 20.12 15.50 -12.96
CA SER A 190 20.21 16.17 -14.26
C SER A 190 20.71 17.61 -14.19
N GLY A 191 21.09 18.09 -13.00
CA GLY A 191 21.54 19.47 -12.79
C GLY A 191 20.43 20.52 -12.90
N GLN A 192 19.16 20.09 -12.89
CA GLN A 192 18.01 20.99 -12.92
C GLN A 192 17.70 21.48 -11.50
N GLU A 193 17.09 22.67 -11.43
CA GLU A 193 16.66 23.25 -10.17
C GLU A 193 15.45 22.46 -9.61
N MET A 194 15.52 22.14 -8.33
CA MET A 194 14.36 21.60 -7.61
C MET A 194 13.31 22.70 -7.41
N PRO A 195 12.02 22.36 -7.33
CA PRO A 195 10.97 23.34 -7.07
C PRO A 195 11.30 24.22 -5.86
N VAL A 196 11.26 25.54 -6.05
CA VAL A 196 11.60 26.53 -4.98
C VAL A 196 10.51 26.61 -3.92
N GLU A 197 9.30 26.19 -4.23
CA GLU A 197 8.15 26.30 -3.33
C GLU A 197 8.41 25.59 -1.98
N ALA A 198 8.03 26.30 -0.92
CA ALA A 198 8.08 25.74 0.43
C ALA A 198 7.08 24.56 0.52
N VAL A 199 7.61 23.38 0.71
CA VAL A 199 6.79 22.17 0.90
C VAL A 199 6.41 22.08 2.36
N MET A 200 5.10 21.82 2.64
CA MET A 200 4.64 21.48 3.98
C MET A 200 5.45 20.30 4.49
N GLN A 201 5.85 20.34 5.74
CA GLN A 201 6.62 19.27 6.36
C GLN A 201 5.74 18.41 7.29
N PRO A 202 6.11 17.15 7.56
CA PRO A 202 5.34 16.27 8.45
C PRO A 202 5.12 16.88 9.85
N SER A 203 6.13 17.59 10.38
CA SER A 203 6.02 18.25 11.67
C SER A 203 4.98 19.37 11.70
N ASP A 204 4.85 20.14 10.61
CA ASP A 204 3.83 21.18 10.49
C ASP A 204 2.43 20.56 10.43
N LEU A 205 2.25 19.54 9.57
CA LEU A 205 0.98 18.84 9.47
C LEU A 205 0.57 18.21 10.81
N ALA A 206 1.50 17.59 11.52
CA ALA A 206 1.20 16.95 12.80
C ALA A 206 0.67 17.94 13.84
N TRP A 207 1.29 19.14 13.93
CA TRP A 207 0.79 20.20 14.80
C TRP A 207 -0.55 20.79 14.33
N MET A 208 -0.77 20.89 13.03
CA MET A 208 -2.08 21.29 12.49
C MET A 208 -3.16 20.29 12.87
N GLN A 209 -2.91 18.98 12.69
CA GLN A 209 -3.86 17.91 13.05
C GLN A 209 -4.22 17.92 14.54
N GLU A 210 -3.27 18.25 15.42
CA GLU A 210 -3.51 18.30 16.87
C GLU A 210 -4.25 19.56 17.32
N ARG A 211 -3.97 20.74 16.71
CA ARG A 211 -4.39 22.04 17.22
C ARG A 211 -5.58 22.65 16.50
N THR A 212 -5.81 22.26 15.25
CA THR A 212 -6.83 22.89 14.40
C THR A 212 -8.19 22.21 14.59
N PRO A 213 -9.24 22.95 14.97
CA PRO A 213 -10.57 22.38 15.26
C PRO A 213 -11.19 21.60 14.11
N GLU A 214 -10.92 21.98 12.86
CA GLU A 214 -11.43 21.35 11.65
C GLU A 214 -11.01 19.90 11.56
N PHE A 215 -9.79 19.55 11.96
CA PHE A 215 -9.31 18.17 11.99
C PHE A 215 -10.04 17.33 13.06
N ARG A 216 -10.37 17.92 14.20
CA ARG A 216 -11.21 17.26 15.20
C ARG A 216 -12.60 16.96 14.65
N VAL A 217 -13.25 17.95 14.03
CA VAL A 217 -14.57 17.77 13.39
C VAL A 217 -14.51 16.69 12.30
N GLN A 218 -13.43 16.66 11.50
CA GLN A 218 -13.23 15.62 10.49
C GLN A 218 -13.12 14.23 11.14
N THR A 219 -12.34 14.08 12.20
CA THR A 219 -12.23 12.82 12.94
C THR A 219 -13.57 12.37 13.53
N GLU A 220 -14.37 13.28 14.08
CA GLU A 220 -15.70 12.98 14.60
C GLU A 220 -16.68 12.51 13.52
N ARG A 221 -16.62 13.10 12.31
CA ARG A 221 -17.40 12.64 11.15
C ARG A 221 -16.98 11.22 10.73
N SER A 222 -15.68 10.98 10.64
CA SER A 222 -15.13 9.66 10.35
C SER A 222 -15.54 8.64 11.41
N ALA A 223 -15.47 8.98 12.70
CA ALA A 223 -15.88 8.11 13.79
C ALA A 223 -17.36 7.71 13.70
N ARG A 224 -18.26 8.65 13.34
CA ARG A 224 -19.69 8.35 13.11
C ARG A 224 -19.88 7.39 11.94
N TYR A 225 -19.20 7.61 10.82
CA TYR A 225 -19.22 6.71 9.66
C TYR A 225 -18.77 5.30 10.04
N TRP A 226 -17.59 5.18 10.65
CA TRP A 226 -17.03 3.89 11.08
C TRP A 226 -17.94 3.17 12.07
N SER A 227 -18.48 3.87 13.07
CA SER A 227 -19.42 3.30 14.03
C SER A 227 -20.68 2.74 13.34
N ALA A 228 -21.25 3.47 12.37
CA ALA A 228 -22.41 3.02 11.63
C ALA A 228 -22.12 1.75 10.81
N GLN A 229 -20.96 1.69 10.15
CA GLN A 229 -20.58 0.52 9.36
C GLN A 229 -20.27 -0.70 10.23
N TYR A 230 -19.53 -0.53 11.35
CA TYR A 230 -19.16 -1.63 12.23
C TYR A 230 -20.36 -2.31 12.95
N ARG A 231 -21.51 -1.68 12.98
CA ARG A 231 -22.76 -2.31 13.48
C ARG A 231 -23.34 -3.34 12.54
N ARG A 232 -23.04 -3.27 11.22
CA ARG A 232 -23.71 -4.08 10.18
C ARG A 232 -22.79 -5.02 9.41
N ILE A 233 -21.46 -4.82 9.46
CA ILE A 233 -20.52 -5.71 8.78
C ILE A 233 -20.42 -7.06 9.50
N PRO A 234 -20.08 -8.16 8.79
CA PRO A 234 -19.81 -9.44 9.44
C PRO A 234 -18.58 -9.33 10.38
N PRO A 235 -18.47 -10.19 11.40
CA PRO A 235 -17.32 -10.17 12.32
C PRO A 235 -16.00 -10.34 11.57
N THR A 236 -16.00 -11.13 10.51
CA THR A 236 -14.87 -11.30 9.60
C THR A 236 -15.37 -11.66 8.21
N MET A 237 -14.66 -11.22 7.18
CA MET A 237 -14.96 -11.64 5.81
C MET A 237 -14.43 -13.04 5.49
N PHE A 238 -13.36 -13.48 6.14
CA PHE A 238 -12.80 -14.81 5.91
C PHE A 238 -12.60 -15.53 7.24
N PRO A 239 -13.48 -16.47 7.60
CA PRO A 239 -13.33 -17.28 8.81
C PRO A 239 -12.15 -18.26 8.67
N LEU A 240 -11.70 -18.80 9.80
CA LEU A 240 -10.68 -19.84 9.84
C LEU A 240 -11.25 -21.11 9.19
N VAL A 241 -10.54 -21.67 8.20
CA VAL A 241 -10.98 -22.87 7.48
C VAL A 241 -10.08 -24.09 7.72
N GLY A 242 -8.85 -23.90 8.17
CA GLY A 242 -7.95 -25.04 8.41
C GLY A 242 -6.57 -24.65 8.90
N LEU A 243 -5.65 -25.60 8.79
CA LEU A 243 -4.23 -25.40 9.10
C LEU A 243 -3.54 -24.64 7.97
N ALA A 244 -2.51 -23.88 8.32
CA ALA A 244 -1.70 -23.17 7.34
C ALA A 244 -0.98 -24.14 6.39
N GLU A 245 -0.96 -23.79 5.12
CA GLU A 245 -0.05 -24.38 4.15
C GLU A 245 1.37 -23.81 4.31
N ASN A 246 2.35 -24.39 3.65
CA ASN A 246 3.72 -23.87 3.64
C ASN A 246 4.09 -23.36 2.24
N PRO A 247 4.44 -22.06 2.09
CA PRO A 247 4.42 -21.01 3.11
C PRO A 247 3.00 -20.62 3.55
N ARG A 248 2.84 -20.18 4.79
CA ARG A 248 1.53 -19.78 5.35
C ARG A 248 0.89 -18.64 4.56
N ARG A 249 1.70 -17.68 4.13
CA ARG A 249 1.24 -16.56 3.29
C ARG A 249 1.68 -16.80 1.88
N GLN A 250 0.75 -16.70 0.96
CA GLN A 250 1.00 -16.92 -0.45
C GLN A 250 0.51 -15.75 -1.28
N GLN A 251 1.14 -15.55 -2.43
CA GLN A 251 0.80 -14.54 -3.39
C GLN A 251 0.57 -15.18 -4.75
N ALA A 252 -0.60 -14.94 -5.31
CA ALA A 252 -0.98 -15.33 -6.67
C ALA A 252 -1.15 -14.08 -7.53
N VAL A 253 -0.68 -14.14 -8.78
CA VAL A 253 -0.79 -13.07 -9.77
C VAL A 253 -1.56 -13.58 -10.98
N LEU A 254 -2.75 -13.03 -11.22
CA LEU A 254 -3.57 -13.29 -12.40
C LEU A 254 -3.41 -12.15 -13.40
N ILE A 255 -2.94 -12.46 -14.60
CA ILE A 255 -2.87 -11.54 -15.74
C ILE A 255 -3.89 -12.00 -16.75
N SER A 256 -4.91 -11.19 -17.01
CA SER A 256 -6.01 -11.53 -17.92
C SER A 256 -6.40 -10.34 -18.81
N PRO A 257 -6.10 -10.40 -20.11
CA PRO A 257 -6.61 -9.40 -21.06
C PRO A 257 -8.13 -9.40 -21.17
N ALA A 258 -8.79 -10.55 -20.97
CA ALA A 258 -10.25 -10.68 -20.97
C ALA A 258 -10.88 -9.88 -19.81
N LEU A 259 -10.31 -10.00 -18.62
CA LEU A 259 -10.75 -9.27 -17.43
C LEU A 259 -10.67 -7.76 -17.63
N GLU A 260 -9.59 -7.26 -18.22
CA GLU A 260 -9.44 -5.82 -18.50
C GLU A 260 -10.50 -5.32 -19.46
N MET A 261 -10.70 -6.01 -20.61
CA MET A 261 -11.72 -5.67 -21.60
C MET A 261 -13.12 -5.69 -20.98
N ALA A 262 -13.46 -6.73 -20.22
CA ALA A 262 -14.75 -6.87 -19.53
C ALA A 262 -14.97 -5.74 -18.51
N THR A 263 -13.94 -5.41 -17.73
CA THR A 263 -13.99 -4.31 -16.75
C THR A 263 -14.27 -2.96 -17.41
N GLU A 264 -13.63 -2.66 -18.54
CA GLU A 264 -13.87 -1.43 -19.31
C GLU A 264 -15.32 -1.35 -19.83
N ILE A 265 -15.88 -2.46 -20.35
CA ILE A 265 -17.26 -2.52 -20.84
C ILE A 265 -18.23 -2.23 -19.69
N ILE A 266 -18.07 -2.91 -18.55
CA ILE A 266 -18.97 -2.72 -17.40
C ILE A 266 -18.86 -1.30 -16.85
N ALA A 267 -17.64 -0.76 -16.77
CA ALA A 267 -17.39 0.59 -16.27
C ALA A 267 -18.12 1.64 -17.13
N GLY A 268 -18.06 1.48 -18.45
CA GLY A 268 -18.79 2.33 -19.39
C GLY A 268 -20.32 2.24 -19.23
N ASP A 269 -20.86 1.03 -19.10
CA ASP A 269 -22.30 0.77 -18.94
C ASP A 269 -22.84 1.29 -17.61
N ALA A 270 -22.13 1.00 -16.53
CA ALA A 270 -22.54 1.42 -15.19
C ALA A 270 -22.23 2.90 -14.92
N ARG A 271 -21.41 3.55 -15.77
CA ARG A 271 -20.89 4.92 -15.62
C ARG A 271 -20.09 5.07 -14.31
N VAL A 272 -19.20 4.13 -14.05
CA VAL A 272 -18.29 4.11 -12.90
C VAL A 272 -16.86 3.92 -13.36
N THR A 273 -15.90 3.99 -12.45
CA THR A 273 -14.50 3.72 -12.78
C THR A 273 -14.23 2.21 -12.89
N THR A 274 -13.20 1.82 -13.62
CA THR A 274 -12.72 0.43 -13.67
C THR A 274 -12.31 -0.07 -12.29
N SER A 275 -11.75 0.79 -11.44
CA SER A 275 -11.45 0.47 -10.03
C SER A 275 -12.69 0.08 -9.23
N ALA A 276 -13.80 0.80 -9.41
CA ALA A 276 -15.08 0.47 -8.75
C ALA A 276 -15.65 -0.86 -9.22
N VAL A 277 -15.51 -1.21 -10.50
CA VAL A 277 -15.91 -2.51 -11.04
C VAL A 277 -15.10 -3.64 -10.44
N LEU A 278 -13.77 -3.49 -10.36
CA LEU A 278 -12.87 -4.50 -9.74
C LEU A 278 -13.11 -4.65 -8.24
N LEU A 279 -13.35 -3.54 -7.54
CA LEU A 279 -13.76 -3.55 -6.14
C LEU A 279 -15.09 -4.28 -5.95
N ALA A 280 -16.09 -3.99 -6.79
CA ALA A 280 -17.39 -4.66 -6.79
C ALA A 280 -17.23 -6.17 -6.98
N ALA A 281 -16.46 -6.60 -7.98
CA ALA A 281 -16.22 -8.01 -8.26
C ALA A 281 -15.53 -8.71 -7.09
N THR A 282 -14.51 -8.08 -6.51
CA THR A 282 -13.79 -8.61 -5.34
C THR A 282 -14.72 -8.74 -4.13
N CYS A 283 -15.53 -7.72 -3.83
CA CYS A 283 -16.49 -7.74 -2.74
C CYS A 283 -17.61 -8.77 -2.96
N THR A 284 -18.13 -8.87 -4.18
CA THR A 284 -19.16 -9.85 -4.55
C THR A 284 -18.64 -11.26 -4.37
N MET A 285 -17.47 -11.56 -4.93
CA MET A 285 -16.86 -12.90 -4.77
C MET A 285 -16.54 -13.22 -3.30
N ALA A 286 -16.08 -12.24 -2.51
CA ALA A 286 -15.86 -12.45 -1.07
C ALA A 286 -17.17 -12.77 -0.34
N GLY A 287 -18.26 -12.09 -0.65
CA GLY A 287 -19.57 -12.37 -0.07
C GLY A 287 -20.12 -13.74 -0.47
N VAL A 288 -20.08 -14.07 -1.76
CA VAL A 288 -20.52 -15.39 -2.27
C VAL A 288 -19.66 -16.52 -1.68
N TRP A 289 -18.32 -16.31 -1.62
CA TRP A 289 -17.38 -17.30 -1.05
C TRP A 289 -17.66 -17.62 0.41
N THR A 290 -18.07 -16.62 1.17
CA THR A 290 -18.26 -16.74 2.63
C THR A 290 -19.72 -16.85 3.05
N GLY A 291 -20.68 -16.76 2.10
CA GLY A 291 -22.12 -16.74 2.38
C GLY A 291 -22.61 -15.46 3.06
N ASN A 292 -21.83 -14.38 3.04
CA ASN A 292 -22.19 -13.13 3.66
C ASN A 292 -23.01 -12.25 2.70
N GLN A 293 -24.16 -11.76 3.18
CA GLN A 293 -24.97 -10.79 2.43
C GLN A 293 -24.44 -9.35 2.52
N VAL A 294 -23.46 -9.09 3.38
CA VAL A 294 -22.73 -7.83 3.49
C VAL A 294 -21.26 -8.11 3.31
N SER A 295 -20.65 -7.44 2.34
CA SER A 295 -19.20 -7.49 2.13
C SER A 295 -18.55 -6.22 2.66
N ALA A 296 -17.42 -6.36 3.35
CA ALA A 296 -16.67 -5.24 3.91
C ALA A 296 -15.19 -5.38 3.59
N MET A 297 -14.58 -4.32 3.02
CA MET A 297 -13.16 -4.28 2.72
C MET A 297 -12.55 -2.94 3.10
N ASN A 298 -11.32 -2.98 3.60
CA ASN A 298 -10.53 -1.78 3.75
C ASN A 298 -9.94 -1.37 2.39
N ALA A 299 -10.01 -0.09 2.06
CA ALA A 299 -9.37 0.50 0.88
C ALA A 299 -8.34 1.54 1.31
N LEU A 300 -7.21 1.61 0.61
CA LEU A 300 -6.18 2.61 0.90
C LEU A 300 -6.60 3.98 0.35
N ALA A 301 -6.67 4.98 1.22
CA ALA A 301 -6.85 6.38 0.86
C ALA A 301 -5.52 7.13 0.96
N LEU A 302 -5.10 7.74 -0.13
CA LEU A 302 -3.82 8.45 -0.20
C LEU A 302 -3.80 9.78 0.56
N ASN A 303 -4.98 10.38 0.81
CA ASN A 303 -5.18 11.65 1.52
C ASN A 303 -4.37 12.85 0.97
N ARG A 304 -4.05 12.84 -0.33
CA ARG A 304 -3.24 13.87 -0.98
C ARG A 304 -4.05 14.97 -1.67
N VAL A 305 -5.37 14.84 -1.66
CA VAL A 305 -6.30 15.85 -2.21
C VAL A 305 -6.48 17.05 -1.28
N GLN A 306 -6.02 16.96 -0.04
CA GLN A 306 -6.09 18.08 0.89
C GLN A 306 -5.10 19.19 0.50
N PRO A 307 -5.44 20.47 0.73
CA PRO A 307 -4.53 21.58 0.44
C PRO A 307 -3.15 21.40 1.11
N GLY A 308 -2.09 21.57 0.35
CA GLY A 308 -0.71 21.42 0.81
C GLY A 308 -0.19 19.99 0.94
N HIS A 309 -1.03 18.96 0.75
CA HIS A 309 -0.60 17.56 0.89
C HIS A 309 0.04 16.99 -0.38
N GLY A 310 -0.17 17.60 -1.55
CA GLY A 310 0.29 17.08 -2.84
C GLY A 310 1.80 16.85 -2.91
N GLY A 311 2.59 17.79 -2.41
CA GLY A 311 4.06 17.74 -2.38
C GLY A 311 4.67 17.24 -1.06
N LEU A 312 3.84 16.88 -0.07
CA LEU A 312 4.33 16.48 1.25
C LEU A 312 4.98 15.10 1.22
N VAL A 313 6.23 15.02 1.65
CA VAL A 313 6.92 13.75 1.89
C VAL A 313 6.60 13.25 3.30
N SER A 314 5.70 12.30 3.39
CA SER A 314 5.29 11.59 4.60
C SER A 314 4.42 10.39 4.24
N ASN A 315 4.14 9.51 5.19
CA ASN A 315 3.01 8.60 5.06
C ASN A 315 1.70 9.34 5.38
N LEU A 316 0.83 9.47 4.37
CA LEU A 316 -0.52 10.02 4.51
C LEU A 316 -1.61 8.95 4.33
N ILE A 317 -1.21 7.73 3.99
CA ILE A 317 -2.15 6.64 3.75
C ILE A 317 -2.89 6.26 5.04
N GLN A 318 -4.21 6.22 4.93
CA GLN A 318 -5.08 5.64 5.95
C GLN A 318 -6.13 4.74 5.29
N LEU A 319 -6.81 3.93 6.09
CA LEU A 319 -7.81 2.99 5.60
C LEU A 319 -9.19 3.65 5.54
N GLY A 320 -9.87 3.52 4.42
CA GLY A 320 -11.30 3.71 4.30
C GLY A 320 -12.00 2.37 4.39
N LEU A 321 -13.23 2.33 4.91
CA LEU A 321 -14.02 1.12 5.00
C LEU A 321 -15.12 1.14 3.94
N VAL A 322 -14.99 0.29 2.93
CA VAL A 322 -16.02 0.03 1.92
C VAL A 322 -16.96 -1.05 2.42
N VAL A 323 -18.27 -0.84 2.31
CA VAL A 323 -19.28 -1.83 2.70
C VAL A 323 -20.34 -1.91 1.63
N LEU A 324 -20.59 -3.11 1.13
CA LEU A 324 -21.58 -3.40 0.08
C LEU A 324 -22.66 -4.36 0.61
N ASP A 325 -23.91 -4.07 0.30
CA ASP A 325 -25.03 -4.96 0.49
C ASP A 325 -25.17 -5.85 -0.75
N LEU A 326 -25.03 -7.16 -0.55
CA LEU A 326 -25.11 -8.17 -1.61
C LEU A 326 -26.47 -8.87 -1.57
N ARG A 327 -27.54 -8.09 -1.72
CA ARG A 327 -28.89 -8.63 -1.78
C ARG A 327 -29.09 -9.41 -3.08
N HIS A 328 -29.79 -10.53 -3.00
CA HIS A 328 -29.93 -11.48 -4.09
C HIS A 328 -30.58 -10.91 -5.35
N GLU A 329 -31.47 -9.95 -5.18
CA GLU A 329 -32.20 -9.28 -6.26
C GLU A 329 -31.39 -8.20 -7.03
N LEU A 330 -30.15 -7.88 -6.57
CA LEU A 330 -29.32 -6.88 -7.22
C LEU A 330 -28.53 -7.48 -8.39
N SER A 331 -28.46 -6.73 -9.48
CA SER A 331 -27.55 -7.03 -10.58
C SER A 331 -26.13 -6.60 -10.26
N PHE A 332 -25.15 -7.24 -10.89
CA PHE A 332 -23.73 -6.86 -10.72
C PHE A 332 -23.47 -5.40 -11.11
N ARG A 333 -24.20 -4.85 -12.10
CA ARG A 333 -24.07 -3.42 -12.46
C ARG A 333 -24.57 -2.48 -11.36
N GLU A 334 -25.59 -2.87 -10.63
CA GLU A 334 -26.04 -2.11 -9.44
C GLU A 334 -25.03 -2.19 -8.31
N ILE A 335 -24.42 -3.35 -8.09
CA ILE A 335 -23.30 -3.51 -7.12
C ILE A 335 -22.09 -2.66 -7.54
N ALA A 336 -21.76 -2.56 -8.83
CA ALA A 336 -20.68 -1.70 -9.31
C ALA A 336 -20.95 -0.21 -9.00
N ARG A 337 -22.19 0.26 -9.16
CA ARG A 337 -22.60 1.62 -8.76
C ARG A 337 -22.55 1.81 -7.24
N GLN A 338 -23.01 0.82 -6.48
CA GLN A 338 -22.93 0.83 -5.01
C GLN A 338 -21.46 0.87 -4.54
N ALA A 339 -20.57 0.10 -5.18
CA ALA A 339 -19.14 0.09 -4.88
C ALA A 339 -18.50 1.47 -5.15
N TRP A 340 -18.87 2.12 -6.25
CA TRP A 340 -18.42 3.48 -6.56
C TRP A 340 -18.81 4.46 -5.45
N MET A 341 -20.08 4.48 -5.05
CA MET A 341 -20.56 5.38 -3.98
C MET A 341 -19.93 5.06 -2.63
N SER A 342 -19.86 3.77 -2.29
CA SER A 342 -19.24 3.34 -1.02
C SER A 342 -17.74 3.64 -0.97
N ALA A 343 -17.02 3.55 -2.08
CA ALA A 343 -15.61 3.93 -2.17
C ALA A 343 -15.42 5.45 -1.97
N LEU A 344 -16.28 6.28 -2.57
CA LEU A 344 -16.26 7.73 -2.36
C LEU A 344 -16.46 8.10 -0.88
N ASP A 345 -17.42 7.45 -0.22
CA ASP A 345 -17.64 7.66 1.22
C ASP A 345 -16.47 7.12 2.05
N ALA A 346 -15.95 5.93 1.72
CA ALA A 346 -14.80 5.36 2.39
C ALA A 346 -13.60 6.31 2.33
N TYR A 347 -13.29 6.89 1.16
CA TYR A 347 -12.20 7.85 0.99
C TYR A 347 -12.46 9.18 1.70
N ARG A 348 -13.71 9.69 1.67
CA ARG A 348 -14.10 10.91 2.39
C ARG A 348 -13.85 10.81 3.89
N TYR A 349 -14.09 9.61 4.48
CA TYR A 349 -13.97 9.34 5.90
C TYR A 349 -12.69 8.58 6.28
N ALA A 350 -11.71 8.52 5.38
CA ALA A 350 -10.41 7.89 5.62
C ALA A 350 -9.33 8.88 6.12
N TYR A 351 -9.70 10.08 6.57
CA TYR A 351 -8.77 11.05 7.13
C TYR A 351 -9.17 11.37 8.57
N TYR A 352 -8.45 10.80 9.54
CA TYR A 352 -8.85 10.78 10.94
C TYR A 352 -7.69 10.48 11.90
N ASP A 353 -7.88 10.82 13.18
CA ASP A 353 -7.02 10.32 14.25
C ASP A 353 -7.25 8.80 14.44
N GLN A 354 -6.21 8.01 14.19
CA GLN A 354 -6.25 6.54 14.28
C GLN A 354 -6.66 6.05 15.67
N SER A 355 -6.27 6.77 16.72
CA SER A 355 -6.60 6.39 18.10
C SER A 355 -8.12 6.47 18.35
N VAL A 356 -8.79 7.45 17.75
CA VAL A 356 -10.25 7.59 17.84
C VAL A 356 -10.96 6.45 17.14
N ILE A 357 -10.53 6.11 15.91
CA ILE A 357 -11.14 5.01 15.16
C ILE A 357 -10.89 3.66 15.84
N ASN A 358 -9.71 3.43 16.41
CA ASN A 358 -9.45 2.20 17.17
C ASN A 358 -10.46 2.04 18.33
N ARG A 359 -10.73 3.12 19.07
CA ARG A 359 -11.76 3.08 20.15
C ARG A 359 -13.16 2.79 19.62
N VAL A 360 -13.51 3.31 18.42
CA VAL A 360 -14.81 3.00 17.78
C VAL A 360 -14.89 1.51 17.44
N ILE A 361 -13.84 0.92 16.91
CA ILE A 361 -13.76 -0.50 16.57
C ILE A 361 -13.85 -1.37 17.84
N GLU A 362 -13.08 -1.05 18.88
CA GLU A 362 -13.09 -1.73 20.17
C GLU A 362 -14.46 -1.68 20.83
N LYS A 363 -15.09 -0.51 20.80
CA LYS A 363 -16.46 -0.33 21.33
C LYS A 363 -17.47 -1.19 20.57
N ALA A 364 -17.42 -1.19 19.23
CA ALA A 364 -18.34 -1.99 18.42
C ALA A 364 -18.15 -3.50 18.67
N SER A 365 -16.91 -3.96 18.79
CA SER A 365 -16.59 -5.35 19.13
C SER A 365 -17.11 -5.72 20.52
N HIS A 366 -16.94 -4.85 21.51
CA HIS A 366 -17.45 -5.06 22.86
C HIS A 366 -18.99 -5.10 22.90
N GLU A 367 -19.67 -4.17 22.22
CA GLU A 367 -21.15 -4.12 22.15
C GLU A 367 -21.74 -5.36 21.46
N ARG A 368 -20.99 -5.96 20.53
CA ARG A 368 -21.41 -7.17 19.81
C ARG A 368 -20.98 -8.47 20.51
N GLY A 369 -20.12 -8.41 21.52
CA GLY A 369 -19.59 -9.58 22.21
C GLY A 369 -18.63 -10.44 21.36
N GLU A 370 -18.09 -9.89 20.27
CA GLU A 370 -17.20 -10.59 19.33
C GLU A 370 -16.19 -9.61 18.71
N ASP A 371 -15.00 -10.10 18.29
CA ASP A 371 -14.03 -9.27 17.58
C ASP A 371 -14.50 -9.01 16.14
N VAL A 372 -14.78 -7.74 15.84
CA VAL A 372 -15.27 -7.31 14.54
C VAL A 372 -14.13 -6.68 13.75
N ASN A 373 -13.66 -7.37 12.74
CA ASN A 373 -12.66 -6.83 11.81
C ASN A 373 -12.76 -7.57 10.46
N PRO A 374 -12.95 -6.86 9.35
CA PRO A 374 -12.99 -7.50 8.04
C PRO A 374 -11.71 -8.29 7.73
N PHE A 375 -10.55 -7.87 8.20
CA PHE A 375 -9.22 -8.45 7.95
C PHE A 375 -8.90 -8.62 6.46
N CYS A 376 -9.53 -7.84 5.60
CA CYS A 376 -9.31 -7.86 4.16
C CYS A 376 -9.18 -6.46 3.60
N CYS A 377 -8.45 -6.34 2.49
CA CYS A 377 -8.24 -5.08 1.82
C CYS A 377 -8.28 -5.22 0.30
N PHE A 378 -8.66 -4.12 -0.34
CA PHE A 378 -8.60 -3.91 -1.78
C PHE A 378 -7.80 -2.64 -2.07
N ASN A 379 -6.80 -2.72 -2.94
CA ASN A 379 -5.92 -1.62 -3.28
C ASN A 379 -5.74 -1.55 -4.80
N ASP A 380 -6.24 -0.51 -5.44
CA ASP A 380 -5.90 -0.23 -6.83
C ASP A 380 -4.63 0.62 -6.86
N LEU A 381 -3.54 0.01 -7.28
CA LEU A 381 -2.21 0.61 -7.32
C LEU A 381 -1.80 1.03 -8.73
N ARG A 382 -2.71 0.93 -9.71
CA ARG A 382 -2.45 1.34 -11.09
C ARG A 382 -2.17 2.84 -11.16
N GLY A 383 -1.21 3.22 -11.99
CA GLY A 383 -0.80 4.62 -12.15
C GLY A 383 0.01 5.18 -10.97
N LEU A 384 0.26 4.42 -9.91
CA LEU A 384 1.23 4.83 -8.89
C LEU A 384 2.62 4.83 -9.54
N GLY A 385 3.19 6.03 -9.75
CA GLY A 385 4.50 6.20 -10.37
C GLY A 385 4.48 6.78 -11.79
N ARG A 386 3.31 7.01 -12.35
CA ARG A 386 3.18 7.81 -13.57
C ARG A 386 2.85 9.25 -13.22
N PRO A 387 3.43 10.27 -13.89
CA PRO A 387 2.95 11.65 -13.76
C PRO A 387 1.45 11.65 -14.02
N SER A 388 0.69 12.34 -13.18
CA SER A 388 -0.77 12.35 -13.20
C SER A 388 -1.31 12.94 -14.50
N HIS A 389 -1.36 12.13 -15.54
CA HIS A 389 -2.31 12.34 -16.62
C HIS A 389 -3.53 11.48 -16.28
N ASN A 390 -4.53 12.08 -15.64
CA ASN A 390 -5.91 11.64 -15.48
C ASN A 390 -6.19 10.13 -15.77
N SER A 391 -5.54 9.22 -15.02
CA SER A 391 -5.81 7.78 -15.13
C SER A 391 -7.16 7.37 -14.50
N HIS A 392 -7.91 8.34 -13.99
CA HIS A 392 -9.30 8.18 -13.53
C HIS A 392 -10.30 8.84 -14.48
N ALA A 393 -9.89 9.16 -15.69
CA ALA A 393 -10.85 9.61 -16.70
C ALA A 393 -11.90 8.51 -16.89
N ALA A 394 -13.15 8.88 -16.72
CA ALA A 394 -14.26 8.09 -17.20
C ALA A 394 -13.88 7.55 -18.59
N SER A 395 -13.94 6.23 -18.73
CA SER A 395 -13.60 5.47 -19.93
C SER A 395 -13.86 6.29 -21.19
N GLY A 396 -12.86 6.37 -22.08
CA GLY A 396 -13.01 6.93 -23.42
C GLY A 396 -14.21 6.32 -24.16
N PRO A 397 -14.50 6.74 -25.39
CA PRO A 397 -15.66 6.28 -26.13
C PRO A 397 -15.71 4.75 -26.10
N ALA A 398 -16.88 4.19 -25.76
CA ALA A 398 -17.10 2.77 -25.53
C ALA A 398 -16.42 1.95 -26.65
N LYS A 399 -15.39 1.20 -26.29
CA LYS A 399 -14.78 0.21 -27.19
C LYS A 399 -15.91 -0.71 -27.68
N ALA A 400 -15.90 -1.05 -28.95
CA ALA A 400 -16.91 -1.90 -29.52
C ALA A 400 -17.03 -3.19 -28.70
N ARG A 401 -18.25 -3.51 -28.25
CA ARG A 401 -18.56 -4.72 -27.49
C ARG A 401 -18.36 -5.92 -28.41
N ASN A 402 -17.23 -6.58 -28.26
CA ASN A 402 -16.93 -7.80 -29.01
C ASN A 402 -16.79 -8.95 -28.01
N GLU A 403 -17.87 -9.66 -27.74
CA GLU A 403 -17.93 -10.79 -26.82
C GLU A 403 -16.97 -11.88 -27.26
N GLN A 404 -16.90 -12.18 -28.56
CA GLN A 404 -16.00 -13.20 -29.08
C GLN A 404 -14.53 -12.83 -28.79
N ALA A 405 -14.13 -11.56 -29.00
CA ALA A 405 -12.76 -11.10 -28.72
C ALA A 405 -12.41 -11.21 -27.21
N VAL A 406 -13.38 -10.92 -26.32
CA VAL A 406 -13.18 -11.09 -24.88
C VAL A 406 -13.02 -12.57 -24.53
N ARG A 407 -13.88 -13.45 -25.05
CA ARG A 407 -13.81 -14.89 -24.82
C ARG A 407 -12.54 -15.52 -25.39
N GLU A 408 -12.10 -15.12 -26.59
CA GLU A 408 -10.82 -15.57 -27.17
C GLU A 408 -9.61 -15.10 -26.33
N SER A 409 -9.73 -13.96 -25.68
CA SER A 409 -8.69 -13.41 -24.81
C SER A 409 -8.49 -14.21 -23.51
N LEU A 410 -9.48 -15.02 -23.07
CA LEU A 410 -9.35 -15.92 -21.94
C LEU A 410 -8.23 -16.95 -22.12
N ALA A 411 -7.95 -17.37 -23.36
CA ALA A 411 -6.86 -18.29 -23.68
C ALA A 411 -5.47 -17.72 -23.33
N ARG A 412 -5.36 -16.40 -23.15
CA ARG A 412 -4.13 -15.70 -22.77
C ARG A 412 -4.03 -15.40 -21.28
N THR A 413 -5.02 -15.81 -20.50
CA THR A 413 -4.97 -15.68 -19.04
C THR A 413 -3.86 -16.56 -18.46
N SER A 414 -3.08 -15.99 -17.59
CA SER A 414 -2.02 -16.70 -16.87
C SER A 414 -2.11 -16.44 -15.37
N LEU A 415 -1.89 -17.49 -14.59
CA LEU A 415 -1.78 -17.42 -13.14
C LEU A 415 -0.37 -17.86 -12.74
N THR A 416 0.32 -17.02 -11.99
CA THR A 416 1.63 -17.32 -11.46
C THR A 416 1.64 -17.18 -9.94
N TRP A 417 2.56 -17.90 -9.30
CA TRP A 417 2.74 -17.85 -7.86
C TRP A 417 4.11 -17.28 -7.55
N GLU A 418 4.16 -16.27 -6.71
CA GLU A 418 5.44 -15.77 -6.23
C GLU A 418 5.98 -16.67 -5.13
N SER A 419 7.26 -17.05 -5.27
CA SER A 419 8.00 -17.79 -4.25
C SER A 419 8.64 -16.81 -3.28
N GLY A 420 8.35 -16.96 -1.99
CA GLY A 420 9.00 -16.16 -0.94
C GLY A 420 8.08 -15.89 0.23
N ASN A 421 8.66 -15.42 1.33
CA ASN A 421 7.89 -14.97 2.47
C ASN A 421 7.33 -13.58 2.13
N VAL A 422 6.04 -13.50 1.87
CA VAL A 422 5.36 -12.22 1.64
C VAL A 422 5.24 -11.51 2.98
N PRO A 423 5.95 -10.40 3.20
CA PRO A 423 5.89 -9.67 4.47
C PRO A 423 4.51 -9.01 4.58
N TRP A 424 3.65 -9.59 5.38
CA TRP A 424 2.32 -9.03 5.59
C TRP A 424 1.84 -9.27 7.03
N SER A 425 1.30 -8.23 7.66
CA SER A 425 0.72 -8.32 8.97
C SER A 425 -0.76 -8.70 8.89
N ARG A 426 -1.29 -9.39 9.84
CA ARG A 426 -2.70 -9.67 10.22
C ARG A 426 -3.81 -9.61 9.15
N CYS A 427 -3.59 -9.11 7.93
CA CYS A 427 -4.55 -9.14 6.86
C CYS A 427 -4.69 -10.59 6.36
N ARG A 428 -5.91 -11.11 6.34
CA ARG A 428 -6.20 -12.48 5.92
C ARG A 428 -6.31 -12.60 4.41
N PHE A 429 -6.69 -11.49 3.77
CA PHE A 429 -6.92 -11.36 2.34
C PHE A 429 -6.57 -9.94 1.89
N CYS A 430 -5.78 -9.80 0.85
CA CYS A 430 -5.51 -8.53 0.20
C CYS A 430 -5.51 -8.68 -1.31
N MET A 431 -6.45 -8.00 -1.96
CA MET A 431 -6.50 -7.88 -3.42
C MET A 431 -5.83 -6.58 -3.82
N GLN A 432 -4.86 -6.67 -4.73
CA GLN A 432 -4.22 -5.52 -5.35
C GLN A 432 -4.45 -5.55 -6.86
N VAL A 433 -4.64 -4.39 -7.45
CA VAL A 433 -4.64 -4.21 -8.90
C VAL A 433 -3.39 -3.44 -9.26
N VAL A 434 -2.57 -3.98 -10.15
CA VAL A 434 -1.30 -3.35 -10.55
C VAL A 434 -1.17 -3.26 -12.06
N ASP A 435 -0.38 -2.30 -12.54
CA ASP A 435 -0.01 -2.25 -13.95
C ASP A 435 0.91 -3.43 -14.30
N HIS A 436 0.63 -4.13 -15.41
CA HIS A 436 1.47 -5.18 -15.96
C HIS A 436 1.63 -5.01 -17.47
N GLY A 437 2.63 -4.25 -17.89
CA GLY A 437 2.81 -3.88 -19.29
C GLY A 437 1.60 -3.10 -19.84
N PRO A 438 0.97 -3.58 -20.92
CA PRO A 438 -0.24 -2.96 -21.48
C PRO A 438 -1.54 -3.41 -20.77
N ALA A 439 -1.48 -4.40 -19.88
CA ALA A 439 -2.62 -4.96 -19.16
C ALA A 439 -2.52 -4.67 -17.66
N SER A 440 -3.62 -4.97 -16.94
CA SER A 440 -3.67 -4.97 -15.48
C SER A 440 -3.50 -6.41 -14.94
N ALA A 441 -2.90 -6.53 -13.76
CA ALA A 441 -2.84 -7.80 -13.04
C ALA A 441 -3.60 -7.70 -11.72
N LEU A 442 -4.30 -8.78 -11.34
CA LEU A 442 -4.82 -8.98 -9.99
C LEU A 442 -3.79 -9.74 -9.17
N VAL A 443 -3.37 -9.14 -8.07
CA VAL A 443 -2.45 -9.76 -7.11
C VAL A 443 -3.23 -10.07 -5.85
N LEU A 444 -3.41 -11.36 -5.57
CA LEU A 444 -4.07 -11.83 -4.36
C LEU A 444 -3.03 -12.35 -3.37
N ILE A 445 -2.97 -11.70 -2.22
CA ILE A 445 -2.16 -12.11 -1.08
C ILE A 445 -3.10 -12.62 0.01
N ALA A 446 -2.90 -13.87 0.45
CA ALA A 446 -3.74 -14.43 1.50
C ALA A 446 -2.95 -15.29 2.51
N ASP A 447 -3.52 -15.40 3.71
CA ASP A 447 -3.12 -16.36 4.73
C ASP A 447 -3.90 -17.66 4.49
N THR A 448 -3.18 -18.74 4.22
CA THR A 448 -3.75 -20.03 3.82
C THR A 448 -4.59 -20.70 4.89
N CYS A 449 -4.51 -20.28 6.16
CA CYS A 449 -5.47 -20.67 7.19
C CYS A 449 -6.91 -20.24 6.88
N TYR A 450 -7.08 -19.13 6.16
CA TYR A 450 -8.38 -18.53 5.86
C TYR A 450 -8.77 -18.65 4.40
N LEU A 451 -7.80 -18.69 3.49
CA LEU A 451 -7.99 -18.91 2.07
C LEU A 451 -6.85 -19.79 1.52
N PRO A 452 -7.00 -21.12 1.53
CA PRO A 452 -6.02 -22.07 0.99
C PRO A 452 -5.67 -21.80 -0.47
N ARG A 453 -4.51 -22.25 -0.92
CA ARG A 453 -3.99 -22.01 -2.27
C ARG A 453 -4.99 -22.33 -3.39
N ALA A 454 -5.65 -23.47 -3.31
CA ALA A 454 -6.67 -23.86 -4.28
C ALA A 454 -7.86 -22.88 -4.28
N SER A 455 -8.24 -22.36 -3.09
CA SER A 455 -9.29 -21.37 -2.94
C SER A 455 -8.88 -20.01 -3.49
N MET A 456 -7.60 -19.62 -3.36
CA MET A 456 -7.07 -18.39 -3.98
C MET A 456 -7.17 -18.45 -5.50
N GLU A 457 -6.82 -19.57 -6.08
CA GLU A 457 -6.96 -19.83 -7.53
C GLU A 457 -8.42 -19.73 -7.97
N GLY A 458 -9.32 -20.45 -7.29
CA GLY A 458 -10.77 -20.40 -7.56
C GLY A 458 -11.34 -18.99 -7.41
N PHE A 459 -10.91 -18.25 -6.40
CA PHE A 459 -11.36 -16.86 -6.18
C PHE A 459 -10.97 -15.95 -7.35
N LEU A 460 -9.71 -16.00 -7.81
CA LEU A 460 -9.22 -15.18 -8.92
C LEU A 460 -9.92 -15.49 -10.23
N PHE A 461 -10.07 -16.78 -10.56
CA PHE A 461 -10.82 -17.19 -11.75
C PHE A 461 -12.31 -16.88 -11.64
N GLY A 462 -12.88 -16.94 -10.42
CA GLY A 462 -14.25 -16.52 -10.17
C GLY A 462 -14.48 -15.02 -10.42
N VAL A 463 -13.53 -14.16 -10.05
CA VAL A 463 -13.55 -12.74 -10.39
C VAL A 463 -13.48 -12.54 -11.90
N GLU A 464 -12.60 -13.24 -12.61
CA GLU A 464 -12.49 -13.18 -14.08
C GLU A 464 -13.79 -13.57 -14.75
N GLU A 465 -14.33 -14.74 -14.40
CA GLU A 465 -15.56 -15.28 -14.96
C GLU A 465 -16.76 -14.36 -14.74
N LEU A 466 -16.94 -13.88 -13.50
CA LEU A 466 -17.99 -12.93 -13.13
C LEU A 466 -17.91 -11.67 -14.03
N LEU A 467 -16.74 -11.09 -14.21
CA LEU A 467 -16.58 -9.89 -15.03
C LEU A 467 -16.85 -10.16 -16.51
N VAL A 468 -16.34 -11.26 -17.03
CA VAL A 468 -16.57 -11.63 -18.45
C VAL A 468 -18.08 -11.85 -18.73
N GLN A 469 -18.79 -12.51 -17.83
CA GLN A 469 -20.22 -12.71 -17.97
C GLN A 469 -21.01 -11.39 -17.80
N ALA A 470 -20.70 -10.60 -16.76
CA ALA A 470 -21.37 -9.34 -16.48
C ALA A 470 -21.13 -8.25 -17.55
N ALA A 471 -20.09 -8.38 -18.39
CA ALA A 471 -19.86 -7.48 -19.53
C ALA A 471 -20.97 -7.60 -20.59
N PHE A 472 -21.59 -8.78 -20.73
CA PHE A 472 -22.54 -9.06 -21.83
C PHE A 472 -23.93 -9.42 -21.32
N HIS A 473 -24.06 -9.87 -20.06
CA HIS A 473 -25.31 -10.30 -19.46
C HIS A 473 -25.64 -9.49 -18.21
N ASP A 474 -26.91 -9.45 -17.84
CA ASP A 474 -27.34 -8.85 -16.56
C ASP A 474 -27.28 -9.93 -15.46
N VAL A 475 -26.11 -10.09 -14.87
CA VAL A 475 -25.84 -11.10 -13.85
C VAL A 475 -26.46 -10.67 -12.53
N GLN A 476 -27.37 -11.48 -11.98
CA GLN A 476 -27.94 -11.28 -10.65
C GLN A 476 -27.03 -11.93 -9.60
N ILE A 477 -26.96 -11.34 -8.40
CA ILE A 477 -26.13 -11.90 -7.31
C ILE A 477 -26.58 -13.32 -6.93
N ALA A 478 -27.88 -13.60 -7.00
CA ALA A 478 -28.43 -14.93 -6.73
C ALA A 478 -27.93 -16.03 -7.69
N ASP A 479 -27.53 -15.67 -8.89
CA ASP A 479 -27.12 -16.61 -9.93
C ASP A 479 -25.63 -16.92 -9.91
N ILE A 480 -24.84 -16.17 -9.11
CA ILE A 480 -23.40 -16.37 -9.02
C ILE A 480 -23.11 -17.64 -8.21
N GLN A 481 -22.40 -18.58 -8.82
CA GLN A 481 -21.93 -19.80 -8.19
C GLN A 481 -20.43 -19.74 -7.93
N LEU A 482 -19.98 -20.43 -6.89
CA LEU A 482 -18.54 -20.62 -6.68
C LEU A 482 -17.97 -21.48 -7.81
N PRO A 483 -16.82 -21.07 -8.40
CA PRO A 483 -16.17 -21.90 -9.39
C PRO A 483 -15.84 -23.27 -8.80
N SER A 484 -16.14 -24.34 -9.56
CA SER A 484 -15.68 -25.67 -9.22
C SER A 484 -14.16 -25.67 -9.21
N LEU A 485 -13.55 -26.06 -8.09
CA LEU A 485 -12.08 -26.15 -7.99
C LEU A 485 -11.58 -27.09 -9.10
N PRO A 486 -10.71 -26.66 -10.02
CA PRO A 486 -10.25 -27.51 -11.11
C PRO A 486 -9.51 -28.71 -10.56
N ALA A 487 -9.87 -29.91 -11.01
CA ALA A 487 -9.02 -31.08 -10.84
C ALA A 487 -7.67 -30.79 -11.51
N LYS A 488 -6.55 -31.07 -10.82
CA LYS A 488 -5.17 -30.76 -11.28
C LYS A 488 -5.03 -31.01 -12.80
N GLY A 489 -4.88 -29.94 -13.56
CA GLY A 489 -4.44 -29.98 -14.95
C GLY A 489 -5.47 -29.73 -16.05
N GLN A 490 -6.75 -29.50 -15.77
CA GLN A 490 -7.75 -29.17 -16.80
C GLN A 490 -8.51 -27.90 -16.43
N ARG A 491 -8.35 -26.84 -17.27
CA ARG A 491 -9.21 -25.67 -17.26
C ARG A 491 -10.57 -26.04 -17.87
N GLN A 492 -11.55 -26.30 -17.04
CA GLN A 492 -12.95 -26.24 -17.46
C GLN A 492 -13.52 -24.96 -16.89
N TYR A 493 -13.79 -23.97 -17.75
CA TYR A 493 -14.63 -22.82 -17.42
C TYR A 493 -16.06 -23.35 -17.22
N ASN A 494 -16.39 -23.77 -16.01
CA ASN A 494 -17.76 -24.05 -15.64
C ASN A 494 -18.46 -22.71 -15.45
N THR A 495 -19.57 -22.52 -16.13
CA THR A 495 -20.41 -21.33 -16.06
C THR A 495 -20.77 -21.03 -14.61
N ILE A 496 -20.38 -19.84 -14.11
CA ILE A 496 -20.72 -19.39 -12.74
C ILE A 496 -22.24 -19.15 -12.59
N LEU A 497 -22.96 -19.01 -13.72
CA LEU A 497 -24.41 -18.85 -13.73
C LEU A 497 -25.12 -20.20 -13.81
N LYS A 498 -26.24 -20.33 -13.08
CA LYS A 498 -27.18 -21.42 -13.30
C LYS A 498 -27.65 -21.40 -14.75
N ASN A 499 -27.59 -22.54 -15.40
CA ASN A 499 -28.08 -22.66 -16.78
C ASN A 499 -29.59 -22.36 -16.79
N PRO A 500 -30.10 -21.44 -17.64
CA PRO A 500 -31.54 -21.14 -17.71
C PRO A 500 -32.40 -22.36 -18.11
N ALA A 501 -31.76 -23.45 -18.56
CA ALA A 501 -32.45 -24.70 -18.93
C ALA A 501 -32.73 -25.67 -17.76
N ASP A 502 -32.26 -25.35 -16.55
CA ASP A 502 -32.47 -26.17 -15.34
C ASP A 502 -33.60 -25.64 -14.42
N GLN A 503 -34.49 -24.77 -14.96
CA GLN A 503 -35.74 -24.32 -14.32
C GLN A 503 -36.96 -25.02 -14.93
#